data_bdf555b585e49149e9a3bbf90cbafe04
#
_entry.id   bdf555b585e49149e9a3bbf90cbafe04
#
_cell.length_a   1.000
_cell.length_b   1.000
_cell.length_c   1.000
_cell.angle_alpha   90.00
_cell.angle_beta   90.00
_cell.angle_gamma   90.00
#
_symmetry.space_group_name_H-M   'P 1'
#
loop_
_entity.id
_entity.type
_entity.pdbx_description
1 polymer ?
#
loop_
_entity_poly.entity_id
_entity_poly.type
_entity_poly.pdbx_seq_one_letter_code
_entity_poly.pdbx_strand_id
1 'polypeptide(L)'
;MAFDRESFSRLLRRVTLAEARLFGKMAYLCSLAYITPNIKPKGLLKRYALRFVTSSFDQRGKSSASDKKQTPVQDQELEEISQAEGSNETRQNSSERKENGTGINDFVAYRIAASAASYLQSKTLGILPFNSAKSETNKDPTEESGENEEKGTIKSLKEMSFVATTNSVTAVVAGKEEMKDAVAKDLNSAKNSPCEWYICDDDSSSTRYFVIQGSESLASWQANLLFEPIQFEGLDVLVHRGIYEVAKGMYQQMLPEIKAHLESHGDSATLRFTGHSLGGSLALLLNLMLIIRGEAPASSLLPVITFGSPSIMCGGDSLLHKLGLTRSHVQAITMHRDIVPRAFSCHYPDHVAKILKAVNHNFRRHPCLMKQKLLYAPMGRLLILQPEDEFSPHHHLLPPGSGLYIFGNSSTDSDDSERLLQAARSAFINSPHPLEILSDRTAYGSEGAVSRDHDMRSYLTSVRAVIRHELILIRKVKRERCRRKVWWPLLIAVGSDTTKRHSGFSSFFLGERNQ
;
A
#
# COMPACT_ATOMS: atom_id res chain seq x y z
N MET A 1 -19.18 20.08 6.56
CA MET A 1 -18.73 20.90 5.41
C MET A 1 -18.78 20.00 4.19
N ALA A 2 -19.54 20.34 3.17
CA ALA A 2 -19.61 19.59 1.92
C ALA A 2 -18.57 20.19 0.95
N PHE A 3 -17.86 19.31 0.22
CA PHE A 3 -16.90 19.71 -0.81
C PHE A 3 -17.47 19.34 -2.17
N ASP A 4 -17.36 20.27 -3.12
CA ASP A 4 -17.54 20.01 -4.54
C ASP A 4 -16.17 19.88 -5.23
N ARG A 5 -16.18 19.59 -6.54
CA ARG A 5 -14.95 19.44 -7.33
C ARG A 5 -14.10 20.70 -7.33
N GLU A 6 -14.71 21.87 -7.39
CA GLU A 6 -13.97 23.13 -7.49
C GLU A 6 -13.26 23.45 -6.17
N SER A 7 -13.99 23.44 -5.04
CA SER A 7 -13.42 23.70 -3.71
C SER A 7 -12.35 22.69 -3.33
N PHE A 8 -12.55 21.39 -3.67
CA PHE A 8 -11.57 20.35 -3.40
C PHE A 8 -10.33 20.51 -4.29
N SER A 9 -10.50 20.84 -5.58
CA SER A 9 -9.38 21.02 -6.51
C SER A 9 -8.44 22.16 -6.11
N ARG A 10 -8.92 23.18 -5.42
CA ARG A 10 -8.07 24.28 -4.88
C ARG A 10 -7.08 23.80 -3.82
N LEU A 11 -7.36 22.65 -3.17
CA LEU A 11 -6.48 22.03 -2.19
C LEU A 11 -5.46 21.06 -2.83
N LEU A 12 -5.51 20.90 -4.15
CA LEU A 12 -4.66 19.98 -4.89
C LEU A 12 -3.56 20.72 -5.66
N ARG A 13 -2.34 20.23 -5.56
CA ARG A 13 -1.23 20.61 -6.44
C ARG A 13 -0.83 19.42 -7.31
N ARG A 14 -0.81 19.59 -8.61
CA ARG A 14 -0.29 18.58 -9.52
C ARG A 14 1.20 18.37 -9.27
N VAL A 15 1.66 17.12 -9.26
CA VAL A 15 3.08 16.80 -9.11
C VAL A 15 3.89 17.30 -10.30
N THR A 16 5.13 17.67 -10.06
CA THR A 16 6.08 18.02 -11.13
C THR A 16 6.55 16.75 -11.86
N LEU A 17 7.09 16.91 -13.07
CA LEU A 17 7.66 15.78 -13.81
C LEU A 17 8.82 15.09 -13.04
N ALA A 18 9.60 15.84 -12.26
CA ALA A 18 10.68 15.27 -11.43
C ALA A 18 10.12 14.39 -10.32
N GLU A 19 9.09 14.88 -9.59
CA GLU A 19 8.38 14.12 -8.57
C GLU A 19 7.72 12.87 -9.18
N ALA A 20 7.02 13.01 -10.33
CA ALA A 20 6.39 11.90 -11.01
C ALA A 20 7.40 10.81 -11.44
N ARG A 21 8.60 11.19 -11.89
CA ARG A 21 9.67 10.26 -12.22
C ARG A 21 10.20 9.52 -11.00
N LEU A 22 10.38 10.22 -9.87
CA LEU A 22 10.75 9.59 -8.60
C LEU A 22 9.69 8.56 -8.18
N PHE A 23 8.41 8.93 -8.19
CA PHE A 23 7.32 8.02 -7.85
C PHE A 23 7.24 6.85 -8.83
N GLY A 24 7.49 7.09 -10.13
CA GLY A 24 7.58 6.03 -11.13
C GLY A 24 8.73 5.05 -10.92
N LYS A 25 9.91 5.53 -10.44
CA LYS A 25 11.04 4.68 -10.01
C LYS A 25 10.61 3.84 -8.80
N MET A 26 10.02 4.46 -7.78
CA MET A 26 9.58 3.74 -6.58
C MET A 26 8.47 2.72 -6.88
N ALA A 27 7.45 3.08 -7.67
CA ALA A 27 6.42 2.15 -8.09
C ALA A 27 6.98 0.95 -8.86
N TYR A 28 7.98 1.18 -9.72
CA TYR A 28 8.68 0.08 -10.40
C TYR A 28 9.40 -0.82 -9.40
N LEU A 29 10.15 -0.26 -8.45
CA LEU A 29 10.83 -1.05 -7.42
C LEU A 29 9.83 -1.86 -6.59
N CYS A 30 8.72 -1.26 -6.13
CA CYS A 30 7.68 -1.97 -5.40
C CYS A 30 7.06 -3.12 -6.23
N SER A 31 6.91 -2.95 -7.55
CA SER A 31 6.42 -4.03 -8.42
C SER A 31 7.39 -5.22 -8.53
N LEU A 32 8.69 -4.97 -8.36
CA LEU A 32 9.70 -6.04 -8.36
C LEU A 32 9.69 -6.87 -7.08
N ALA A 33 9.22 -6.34 -5.96
CA ALA A 33 9.13 -7.07 -4.70
C ALA A 33 8.24 -8.32 -4.81
N TYR A 34 7.28 -8.32 -5.73
CA TYR A 34 6.39 -9.47 -6.02
C TYR A 34 7.03 -10.57 -6.87
N ILE A 35 8.23 -10.32 -7.37
CA ILE A 35 9.01 -11.28 -8.18
C ILE A 35 10.46 -11.36 -7.70
N THR A 36 10.69 -11.19 -6.41
CA THR A 36 12.02 -11.07 -5.77
C THR A 36 13.04 -12.12 -6.28
N PRO A 37 12.75 -13.43 -6.38
CA PRO A 37 13.71 -14.41 -6.89
C PRO A 37 14.16 -14.15 -8.33
N ASN A 38 13.37 -13.43 -9.13
CA ASN A 38 13.64 -13.15 -10.54
C ASN A 38 14.41 -11.84 -10.77
N ILE A 39 14.60 -10.99 -9.75
CA ILE A 39 15.22 -9.67 -9.91
C ILE A 39 16.65 -9.79 -10.43
N LYS A 40 17.48 -10.58 -9.74
CA LYS A 40 18.91 -10.79 -10.06
C LYS A 40 19.11 -11.53 -11.38
N PRO A 41 18.50 -12.71 -11.62
CA PRO A 41 18.67 -13.44 -12.87
C PRO A 41 18.27 -12.64 -14.12
N LYS A 42 17.20 -11.84 -14.03
CA LYS A 42 16.69 -11.06 -15.17
C LYS A 42 17.31 -9.66 -15.27
N GLY A 43 18.19 -9.27 -14.35
CA GLY A 43 18.85 -7.95 -14.37
C GLY A 43 17.86 -6.77 -14.35
N LEU A 44 16.71 -6.90 -13.67
CA LEU A 44 15.61 -5.93 -13.74
C LEU A 44 15.96 -4.56 -13.17
N LEU A 45 16.93 -4.47 -12.26
CA LEU A 45 17.41 -3.23 -11.66
C LEU A 45 18.27 -2.38 -12.60
N LYS A 46 18.82 -2.97 -13.67
CA LYS A 46 19.63 -2.25 -14.67
C LYS A 46 18.88 -1.09 -15.34
N ARG A 47 17.55 -1.15 -15.40
CA ARG A 47 16.70 -0.08 -15.93
C ARG A 47 16.95 1.27 -15.27
N TYR A 48 17.29 1.27 -13.99
CA TYR A 48 17.57 2.49 -13.20
C TYR A 48 19.03 2.54 -12.73
N ALA A 49 19.94 1.77 -13.35
CA ALA A 49 21.35 1.65 -12.97
C ALA A 49 21.54 1.29 -11.48
N LEU A 50 20.66 0.44 -10.94
CA LEU A 50 20.74 -0.01 -9.56
C LEU A 50 21.44 -1.36 -9.46
N ARG A 51 22.18 -1.54 -8.36
CA ARG A 51 22.87 -2.77 -8.00
C ARG A 51 22.08 -3.53 -6.95
N PHE A 52 21.80 -4.81 -7.18
CA PHE A 52 21.19 -5.69 -6.20
C PHE A 52 22.18 -6.00 -5.06
N VAL A 53 21.71 -5.91 -3.82
CA VAL A 53 22.52 -6.20 -2.61
C VAL A 53 22.13 -7.57 -2.05
N THR A 54 20.93 -7.70 -1.52
CA THR A 54 20.41 -8.93 -0.90
C THR A 54 18.88 -8.92 -0.86
N SER A 55 18.30 -10.03 -0.43
CA SER A 55 16.85 -10.19 -0.24
C SER A 55 16.54 -11.11 0.95
N SER A 56 15.30 -11.10 1.41
CA SER A 56 14.76 -12.05 2.38
C SER A 56 14.98 -13.50 1.92
N PHE A 57 14.86 -13.75 0.63
CA PHE A 57 15.09 -15.05 0.02
C PHE A 57 16.56 -15.51 0.17
N ASP A 58 17.52 -14.62 -0.13
CA ASP A 58 18.96 -14.92 0.02
C ASP A 58 19.34 -15.17 1.49
N GLN A 59 18.73 -14.43 2.43
CA GLN A 59 18.99 -14.62 3.87
C GLN A 59 18.49 -15.96 4.38
N ARG A 60 17.29 -16.39 3.97
CA ARG A 60 16.78 -17.73 4.32
C ARG A 60 17.66 -18.85 3.78
N GLY A 61 18.18 -18.71 2.56
CA GLY A 61 19.13 -19.66 1.99
C GLY A 61 20.43 -19.79 2.78
N LYS A 62 20.95 -18.69 3.33
CA LYS A 62 22.17 -18.68 4.16
C LYS A 62 21.94 -19.34 5.52
N SER A 63 20.81 -19.07 6.18
CA SER A 63 20.49 -19.67 7.49
C SER A 63 20.28 -21.19 7.40
N SER A 64 19.63 -21.67 6.34
CA SER A 64 19.45 -23.12 6.10
C SER A 64 20.77 -23.85 5.81
N ALA A 65 21.77 -23.17 5.24
CA ALA A 65 23.08 -23.73 4.97
C ALA A 65 23.97 -23.78 6.23
N SER A 66 23.79 -22.85 7.17
CA SER A 66 24.53 -22.84 8.44
C SER A 66 24.01 -23.87 9.42
N ASP A 67 22.71 -24.12 9.47
CA ASP A 67 22.10 -25.13 10.34
C ASP A 67 22.51 -26.56 9.94
N LYS A 68 22.78 -26.81 8.63
CA LYS A 68 23.30 -28.10 8.14
C LYS A 68 24.78 -28.36 8.47
N LYS A 69 25.53 -27.35 8.91
CA LYS A 69 26.96 -27.49 9.28
C LYS A 69 27.19 -27.71 10.78
N GLN A 70 26.14 -27.69 11.62
CA GLN A 70 26.28 -27.80 13.08
C GLN A 70 25.73 -29.11 13.68
N THR A 71 25.38 -30.12 12.86
CA THR A 71 25.08 -31.45 13.36
C THR A 71 26.37 -32.28 13.34
N PRO A 72 26.96 -32.66 14.50
CA PRO A 72 28.01 -33.66 14.53
C PRO A 72 27.40 -35.00 14.12
N VAL A 73 28.04 -35.66 13.17
CA VAL A 73 27.82 -37.06 12.83
C VAL A 73 28.06 -37.90 14.09
N GLN A 74 27.04 -38.49 14.64
CA GLN A 74 27.17 -39.67 15.48
C GLN A 74 26.66 -40.86 14.66
N ASP A 75 27.62 -41.66 14.27
CA ASP A 75 27.42 -43.02 13.76
C ASP A 75 26.65 -43.84 14.77
N GLN A 76 25.54 -44.47 14.32
CA GLN A 76 25.11 -45.75 14.82
C GLN A 76 24.43 -46.52 13.68
N GLU A 77 25.13 -47.56 13.26
CA GLU A 77 24.62 -48.70 12.53
C GLU A 77 23.38 -49.30 13.19
N LEU A 78 22.42 -49.75 12.36
CA LEU A 78 21.76 -51.04 12.51
C LEU A 78 20.77 -51.29 11.34
N GLU A 79 21.19 -52.20 10.50
CA GLU A 79 20.54 -53.39 9.91
C GLU A 79 19.26 -53.24 9.09
N GLU A 80 19.46 -53.76 7.92
CA GLU A 80 18.57 -54.26 6.88
C GLU A 80 17.38 -55.09 7.39
N ILE A 81 16.26 -55.05 6.63
CA ILE A 81 15.49 -56.19 6.11
C ILE A 81 14.54 -55.66 5.03
N SER A 82 14.81 -55.85 3.81
CA SER A 82 14.41 -56.78 2.74
C SER A 82 12.97 -56.68 2.22
N GLN A 83 12.92 -56.49 0.91
CA GLN A 83 12.13 -57.21 -0.14
C GLN A 83 10.62 -56.90 -0.21
N ALA A 84 9.99 -56.80 -1.30
CA ALA A 84 10.27 -56.95 -2.74
C ALA A 84 8.97 -56.65 -3.51
N GLU A 85 9.14 -56.41 -4.82
CA GLU A 85 8.21 -56.67 -5.95
C GLU A 85 7.05 -55.65 -6.12
N GLY A 86 6.77 -55.14 -7.25
CA GLY A 86 7.18 -55.41 -8.63
C GLY A 86 6.35 -54.59 -9.60
N SER A 87 7.03 -54.23 -10.65
CA SER A 87 6.61 -54.14 -12.05
C SER A 87 5.54 -53.15 -12.52
N ASN A 88 6.03 -52.30 -13.41
CA ASN A 88 5.66 -52.05 -14.82
C ASN A 88 4.73 -50.91 -15.21
N GLU A 89 5.40 -50.02 -15.93
CA GLU A 89 5.02 -49.37 -17.22
C GLU A 89 3.77 -48.50 -17.30
N THR A 90 3.90 -47.27 -17.61
CA THR A 90 3.90 -46.72 -18.97
C THR A 90 4.18 -45.21 -18.99
N ARG A 91 5.11 -44.81 -19.86
CA ARG A 91 5.41 -43.44 -20.25
C ARG A 91 4.20 -42.76 -20.87
N GLN A 92 3.83 -41.59 -20.37
CA GLN A 92 3.36 -40.52 -21.25
C GLN A 92 3.76 -39.15 -20.68
N ASN A 93 4.49 -38.39 -21.49
CA ASN A 93 4.91 -37.02 -21.29
C ASN A 93 3.70 -36.07 -21.25
N SER A 94 3.52 -35.38 -20.16
CA SER A 94 2.93 -34.04 -20.19
C SER A 94 3.61 -33.19 -19.12
N SER A 95 4.24 -32.11 -19.57
CA SER A 95 4.93 -31.13 -18.78
C SER A 95 3.93 -30.34 -17.94
N GLU A 96 3.62 -30.82 -16.75
CA GLU A 96 2.93 -30.04 -15.74
C GLU A 96 3.98 -29.29 -14.90
N ARG A 97 4.01 -27.96 -15.10
CA ARG A 97 4.66 -27.03 -14.19
C ARG A 97 4.06 -27.22 -12.80
N LYS A 98 4.82 -27.80 -11.89
CA LYS A 98 4.57 -27.69 -10.45
C LYS A 98 4.78 -26.23 -10.04
N GLU A 99 3.70 -25.47 -9.98
CA GLU A 99 3.61 -24.23 -9.21
C GLU A 99 3.52 -24.59 -7.72
N ASN A 100 4.68 -24.74 -7.09
CA ASN A 100 4.78 -24.70 -5.63
C ASN A 100 4.78 -23.22 -5.19
N GLY A 101 3.61 -22.61 -5.19
CA GLY A 101 3.36 -21.31 -4.59
C GLY A 101 2.20 -21.44 -3.62
N THR A 102 2.47 -21.53 -2.31
CA THR A 102 1.47 -21.38 -1.23
C THR A 102 1.05 -19.94 -1.05
N GLY A 103 0.93 -19.17 -2.12
CA GLY A 103 0.39 -17.81 -2.12
C GLY A 103 -1.14 -17.85 -2.05
N ILE A 104 -1.72 -17.21 -1.06
CA ILE A 104 -3.16 -16.96 -1.05
C ILE A 104 -3.43 -15.93 -2.15
N ASN A 105 -4.25 -16.29 -3.12
CA ASN A 105 -4.71 -15.36 -4.16
C ASN A 105 -5.39 -14.15 -3.48
N ASP A 106 -5.13 -12.92 -3.94
CA ASP A 106 -5.72 -11.66 -3.45
C ASP A 106 -7.23 -11.75 -3.26
N PHE A 107 -7.92 -12.49 -4.14
CA PHE A 107 -9.34 -12.79 -4.04
C PHE A 107 -9.73 -13.52 -2.75
N VAL A 108 -8.94 -14.51 -2.31
CA VAL A 108 -9.17 -15.25 -1.06
C VAL A 108 -8.95 -14.32 0.13
N ALA A 109 -7.94 -13.50 0.07
CA ALA A 109 -7.60 -12.55 1.12
C ALA A 109 -8.68 -11.48 1.31
N TYR A 110 -9.22 -10.93 0.21
CA TYR A 110 -10.36 -9.99 0.28
C TYR A 110 -11.65 -10.66 0.75
N ARG A 111 -11.90 -11.93 0.36
CA ARG A 111 -13.03 -12.70 0.91
C ARG A 111 -12.89 -12.95 2.40
N ILE A 112 -11.69 -13.16 2.90
CA ILE A 112 -11.42 -13.31 4.33
C ILE A 112 -11.72 -11.99 5.07
N ALA A 113 -11.25 -10.85 4.56
CA ALA A 113 -11.53 -9.54 5.13
C ALA A 113 -13.04 -9.21 5.10
N ALA A 114 -13.72 -9.49 3.99
CA ALA A 114 -15.17 -9.32 3.85
C ALA A 114 -15.95 -10.27 4.78
N SER A 115 -15.47 -11.52 4.95
CA SER A 115 -16.06 -12.49 5.87
C SER A 115 -15.87 -12.09 7.33
N ALA A 116 -14.71 -11.55 7.69
CA ALA A 116 -14.48 -10.99 9.03
C ALA A 116 -15.40 -9.80 9.31
N ALA A 117 -15.58 -8.90 8.35
CA ALA A 117 -16.52 -7.79 8.44
C ALA A 117 -17.98 -8.28 8.57
N SER A 118 -18.39 -9.27 7.77
CA SER A 118 -19.70 -9.90 7.83
C SER A 118 -19.95 -10.66 9.13
N TYR A 119 -18.91 -11.33 9.67
CA TYR A 119 -18.98 -12.00 10.97
C TYR A 119 -19.18 -11.01 12.12
N LEU A 120 -18.43 -9.91 12.12
CA LEU A 120 -18.64 -8.83 13.08
C LEU A 120 -20.08 -8.27 12.96
N GLN A 121 -20.59 -8.11 11.74
CA GLN A 121 -21.95 -7.67 11.48
C GLN A 121 -23.01 -8.69 11.96
N SER A 122 -22.80 -9.99 11.73
CA SER A 122 -23.71 -11.05 12.17
C SER A 122 -23.77 -11.21 13.69
N LYS A 123 -22.64 -11.06 14.38
CA LYS A 123 -22.57 -11.03 15.85
C LYS A 123 -23.31 -9.82 16.45
N THR A 124 -23.37 -8.69 15.71
CA THR A 124 -24.09 -7.50 16.16
C THR A 124 -25.61 -7.63 16.04
N LEU A 125 -26.09 -8.33 15.02
CA LEU A 125 -27.52 -8.61 14.84
C LEU A 125 -28.07 -9.54 15.92
N GLY A 126 -27.22 -10.38 16.54
CA GLY A 126 -27.59 -11.26 17.66
C GLY A 126 -27.69 -10.56 19.03
N ILE A 127 -27.24 -9.31 19.16
CA ILE A 127 -27.24 -8.56 20.44
C ILE A 127 -28.37 -7.51 20.50
N LEU A 128 -29.03 -7.21 19.38
CA LEU A 128 -30.17 -6.30 19.33
C LEU A 128 -31.47 -7.11 19.27
N PRO A 129 -32.43 -6.91 20.18
CA PRO A 129 -33.76 -7.58 20.12
C PRO A 129 -34.56 -6.96 18.97
N PHE A 130 -34.52 -7.59 17.80
CA PHE A 130 -35.43 -7.25 16.70
C PHE A 130 -36.67 -8.15 16.79
N ASN A 131 -37.83 -7.55 16.99
CA ASN A 131 -39.14 -8.18 16.86
C ASN A 131 -39.29 -8.76 15.46
N SER A 132 -39.23 -10.08 15.35
CA SER A 132 -39.46 -10.81 14.12
C SER A 132 -40.95 -11.07 13.94
N ALA A 133 -41.54 -10.46 12.93
CA ALA A 133 -42.82 -10.89 12.39
C ALA A 133 -42.56 -12.14 11.51
N LYS A 134 -43.21 -13.24 11.89
CA LYS A 134 -43.26 -14.53 11.19
C LYS A 134 -43.84 -14.39 9.78
N SER A 135 -43.23 -15.00 8.81
CA SER A 135 -43.87 -15.50 7.60
C SER A 135 -43.35 -16.90 7.32
N GLU A 136 -44.21 -17.88 7.57
CA GLU A 136 -44.05 -19.28 7.20
C GLU A 136 -44.39 -19.45 5.71
N THR A 137 -43.60 -20.17 4.97
CA THR A 137 -44.05 -20.99 3.83
C THR A 137 -43.14 -22.19 3.65
N ASN A 138 -43.76 -23.34 3.94
CA ASN A 138 -43.30 -24.68 3.59
C ASN A 138 -43.22 -24.88 2.07
N LYS A 139 -42.24 -25.67 1.62
CA LYS A 139 -42.41 -26.74 0.61
C LYS A 139 -41.22 -27.67 0.55
N ASP A 140 -41.55 -28.96 0.59
CA ASP A 140 -40.78 -30.16 0.59
C ASP A 140 -40.17 -30.52 -0.81
N PRO A 141 -39.30 -31.56 -0.89
CA PRO A 141 -38.31 -31.76 -1.92
C PRO A 141 -38.75 -32.71 -3.04
N THR A 142 -38.10 -32.65 -4.19
CA THR A 142 -38.11 -33.70 -5.19
C THR A 142 -36.71 -34.00 -5.68
N GLU A 143 -36.36 -35.26 -5.66
CA GLU A 143 -35.14 -35.90 -6.12
C GLU A 143 -34.98 -35.82 -7.64
N GLU A 144 -33.76 -35.60 -8.12
CA GLU A 144 -33.26 -36.25 -9.35
C GLU A 144 -31.75 -36.43 -9.29
N SER A 145 -31.38 -37.71 -9.54
CA SER A 145 -30.07 -38.30 -9.58
C SER A 145 -29.33 -38.03 -10.89
N GLY A 146 -28.00 -37.88 -10.86
CA GLY A 146 -27.18 -38.04 -12.05
C GLY A 146 -25.79 -37.39 -11.99
N GLU A 147 -24.78 -38.19 -11.74
CA GLU A 147 -23.39 -38.14 -12.21
C GLU A 147 -22.59 -36.85 -12.18
N ASN A 148 -21.65 -36.72 -11.19
CA ASN A 148 -20.36 -36.05 -11.34
C ASN A 148 -19.53 -36.13 -10.02
N GLU A 149 -18.95 -37.26 -9.70
CA GLU A 149 -18.18 -37.47 -8.46
C GLU A 149 -16.74 -36.90 -8.47
N GLU A 150 -16.12 -36.63 -9.60
CA GLU A 150 -14.72 -36.14 -9.64
C GLU A 150 -14.56 -34.62 -9.48
N LYS A 151 -15.56 -33.82 -9.80
CA LYS A 151 -15.53 -32.37 -9.54
C LYS A 151 -15.88 -31.98 -8.10
N GLY A 152 -16.49 -32.88 -7.35
CA GLY A 152 -16.89 -32.69 -5.96
C GLY A 152 -15.72 -32.64 -4.99
N THR A 153 -14.72 -33.48 -5.16
CA THR A 153 -13.60 -33.64 -4.22
C THR A 153 -12.63 -32.47 -4.22
N ILE A 154 -12.37 -31.86 -5.38
CA ILE A 154 -11.48 -30.68 -5.48
C ILE A 154 -12.17 -29.41 -4.97
N LYS A 155 -13.48 -29.27 -5.16
CA LYS A 155 -14.29 -28.21 -4.56
C LYS A 155 -14.33 -28.34 -3.05
N SER A 156 -14.56 -29.54 -2.52
CA SER A 156 -14.61 -29.84 -1.09
C SER A 156 -13.29 -29.53 -0.38
N LEU A 157 -12.13 -29.89 -0.96
CA LEU A 157 -10.81 -29.56 -0.41
C LEU A 157 -10.52 -28.05 -0.41
N LYS A 158 -10.93 -27.32 -1.46
CA LYS A 158 -10.82 -25.85 -1.49
C LYS A 158 -11.76 -25.17 -0.51
N GLU A 159 -12.97 -25.68 -0.32
CA GLU A 159 -13.94 -25.17 0.66
C GLU A 159 -13.50 -25.48 2.09
N MET A 160 -12.97 -26.67 2.37
CA MET A 160 -12.40 -27.00 3.69
C MET A 160 -11.16 -26.16 4.02
N SER A 161 -10.27 -25.93 3.06
CA SER A 161 -9.14 -25.01 3.24
C SER A 161 -9.59 -23.56 3.48
N PHE A 162 -10.62 -23.12 2.77
CA PHE A 162 -11.22 -21.80 2.96
C PHE A 162 -11.87 -21.66 4.34
N VAL A 163 -12.66 -22.64 4.79
CA VAL A 163 -13.28 -22.66 6.12
C VAL A 163 -12.22 -22.68 7.22
N ALA A 164 -11.17 -23.48 7.10
CA ALA A 164 -10.06 -23.51 8.05
C ALA A 164 -9.32 -22.18 8.12
N THR A 165 -9.08 -21.54 6.96
CA THR A 165 -8.42 -20.23 6.88
C THR A 165 -9.32 -19.13 7.45
N THR A 166 -10.61 -19.13 7.16
CA THR A 166 -11.59 -18.19 7.70
C THR A 166 -11.73 -18.32 9.21
N ASN A 167 -11.75 -19.56 9.73
CA ASN A 167 -11.79 -19.81 11.18
C ASN A 167 -10.51 -19.35 11.87
N SER A 168 -9.35 -19.53 11.26
CA SER A 168 -8.07 -19.03 11.79
C SER A 168 -8.04 -17.50 11.88
N VAL A 169 -8.52 -16.83 10.84
CA VAL A 169 -8.61 -15.36 10.77
C VAL A 169 -9.61 -14.82 11.79
N THR A 170 -10.79 -15.44 11.89
CA THR A 170 -11.82 -15.07 12.87
C THR A 170 -11.32 -15.32 14.30
N ALA A 171 -10.53 -16.37 14.52
CA ALA A 171 -9.92 -16.67 15.80
C ALA A 171 -8.91 -15.59 16.25
N VAL A 172 -8.17 -14.96 15.32
CA VAL A 172 -7.26 -13.84 15.64
C VAL A 172 -8.02 -12.60 16.11
N VAL A 173 -9.14 -12.27 15.49
CA VAL A 173 -9.93 -11.07 15.85
C VAL A 173 -10.72 -11.27 17.15
N ALA A 174 -11.31 -12.44 17.34
CA ALA A 174 -12.16 -12.79 18.49
C ALA A 174 -11.47 -13.68 19.52
N GLY A 175 -10.19 -14.01 19.33
CA GLY A 175 -9.43 -14.92 20.16
C GLY A 175 -9.13 -14.37 21.55
N LYS A 176 -8.85 -15.30 22.46
CA LYS A 176 -8.32 -14.98 23.77
C LYS A 176 -6.96 -14.28 23.65
N GLU A 177 -6.60 -13.44 24.63
CA GLU A 177 -5.36 -12.65 24.59
C GLU A 177 -4.11 -13.53 24.45
N GLU A 178 -4.08 -14.71 25.07
CA GLU A 178 -2.99 -15.69 24.96
C GLU A 178 -2.74 -16.14 23.50
N MET A 179 -3.83 -16.33 22.72
CA MET A 179 -3.73 -16.70 21.31
C MET A 179 -3.20 -15.53 20.46
N LYS A 180 -3.63 -14.31 20.76
CA LYS A 180 -3.14 -13.10 20.10
C LYS A 180 -1.66 -12.86 20.39
N ASP A 181 -1.23 -13.09 21.63
CA ASP A 181 0.17 -13.00 22.04
C ASP A 181 1.04 -14.04 21.34
N ALA A 182 0.53 -15.27 21.18
CA ALA A 182 1.22 -16.31 20.41
C ALA A 182 1.40 -15.91 18.95
N VAL A 183 0.35 -15.40 18.29
CA VAL A 183 0.42 -14.89 16.91
C VAL A 183 1.39 -13.70 16.84
N ALA A 184 1.32 -12.76 17.76
CA ALA A 184 2.21 -11.61 17.81
C ALA A 184 3.69 -12.02 17.94
N LYS A 185 3.98 -13.03 18.76
CA LYS A 185 5.32 -13.59 18.94
C LYS A 185 5.84 -14.27 17.67
N ASP A 186 4.98 -14.99 16.97
CA ASP A 186 5.32 -15.62 15.70
C ASP A 186 5.60 -14.56 14.60
N LEU A 187 4.77 -13.53 14.52
CA LEU A 187 4.95 -12.40 13.60
C LEU A 187 6.25 -11.62 13.84
N ASN A 188 6.74 -11.56 15.06
CA ASN A 188 7.98 -10.88 15.47
C ASN A 188 9.25 -11.74 15.23
N SER A 189 9.13 -12.83 14.49
CA SER A 189 10.26 -13.71 14.24
C SER A 189 11.30 -13.06 13.32
N ALA A 190 12.55 -12.96 13.78
CA ALA A 190 13.67 -12.52 12.96
C ALA A 190 14.07 -13.55 11.89
N LYS A 191 13.62 -14.81 11.98
CA LYS A 191 13.95 -15.86 11.01
C LYS A 191 12.97 -15.93 9.84
N ASN A 192 11.69 -15.65 10.09
CA ASN A 192 10.60 -15.83 9.12
C ASN A 192 9.83 -14.52 8.96
N SER A 193 10.26 -13.65 8.03
CA SER A 193 9.46 -12.48 7.67
C SER A 193 8.18 -12.93 6.93
N PRO A 194 6.99 -12.46 7.33
CA PRO A 194 5.76 -12.75 6.61
C PRO A 194 5.66 -12.02 5.25
N CYS A 195 6.50 -11.02 5.01
CA CYS A 195 6.59 -10.27 3.76
C CYS A 195 7.98 -10.41 3.15
N GLU A 196 8.03 -10.58 1.84
CA GLU A 196 9.28 -10.55 1.11
C GLU A 196 9.82 -9.12 1.00
N TRP A 197 11.15 -9.00 0.91
CA TRP A 197 11.83 -7.73 0.72
C TRP A 197 13.13 -7.93 -0.05
N TYR A 198 13.64 -6.86 -0.62
CA TYR A 198 14.97 -6.82 -1.19
C TYR A 198 15.62 -5.45 -1.00
N ILE A 199 16.95 -5.43 -1.12
CA ILE A 199 17.78 -4.25 -0.98
C ILE A 199 18.55 -4.05 -2.28
N CYS A 200 18.60 -2.80 -2.74
CA CYS A 200 19.43 -2.39 -3.88
C CYS A 200 20.05 -1.02 -3.65
N ASP A 201 21.21 -0.79 -4.26
CA ASP A 201 21.97 0.43 -4.14
C ASP A 201 21.95 1.25 -5.43
N ASP A 202 21.92 2.56 -5.27
CA ASP A 202 22.22 3.56 -6.29
C ASP A 202 23.60 4.14 -5.97
N ASP A 203 24.63 3.57 -6.58
CA ASP A 203 26.02 3.95 -6.32
C ASP A 203 26.32 5.41 -6.73
N SER A 204 25.48 6.00 -7.62
CA SER A 204 25.64 7.39 -8.06
C SER A 204 25.23 8.42 -6.99
N SER A 205 24.32 8.05 -6.10
CA SER A 205 23.79 8.92 -5.04
C SER A 205 24.06 8.38 -3.63
N SER A 206 24.87 7.34 -3.48
CA SER A 206 25.11 6.63 -2.21
C SER A 206 23.80 6.29 -1.47
N THR A 207 22.75 5.94 -2.24
CA THR A 207 21.43 5.65 -1.69
C THR A 207 21.16 4.16 -1.67
N ARG A 208 20.85 3.61 -0.49
CA ARG A 208 20.36 2.24 -0.32
C ARG A 208 18.84 2.24 -0.22
N TYR A 209 18.20 1.45 -1.09
CA TYR A 209 16.74 1.27 -1.13
C TYR A 209 16.33 -0.02 -0.44
N PHE A 210 15.40 0.09 0.49
CA PHE A 210 14.72 -1.02 1.16
C PHE A 210 13.31 -1.11 0.58
N VAL A 211 13.03 -2.19 -0.14
CA VAL A 211 11.77 -2.37 -0.86
C VAL A 211 11.02 -3.56 -0.27
N ILE A 212 9.80 -3.30 0.22
CA ILE A 212 9.02 -4.28 0.99
C ILE A 212 7.72 -4.59 0.25
N GLN A 213 7.46 -5.88 0.08
CA GLN A 213 6.27 -6.44 -0.55
C GLN A 213 5.04 -6.29 0.35
N GLY A 214 3.85 -6.21 -0.26
CA GLY A 214 2.58 -6.29 0.44
C GLY A 214 2.22 -7.71 0.92
N SER A 215 0.96 -7.90 1.31
CA SER A 215 0.47 -9.17 1.85
C SER A 215 0.25 -10.19 0.77
N GLU A 216 0.96 -11.33 0.81
CA GLU A 216 0.75 -12.50 -0.04
C GLU A 216 0.68 -13.81 0.75
N SER A 217 1.17 -13.84 1.99
CA SER A 217 1.18 -15.02 2.85
C SER A 217 0.05 -14.98 3.89
N LEU A 218 -0.33 -16.16 4.42
CA LEU A 218 -1.29 -16.25 5.53
C LEU A 218 -0.83 -15.42 6.74
N ALA A 219 0.46 -15.48 7.07
CA ALA A 219 1.04 -14.72 8.19
C ALA A 219 0.92 -13.21 7.98
N SER A 220 1.14 -12.70 6.75
CA SER A 220 0.97 -11.29 6.44
C SER A 220 -0.49 -10.83 6.54
N TRP A 221 -1.44 -11.72 6.24
CA TRP A 221 -2.87 -11.43 6.46
C TRP A 221 -3.25 -11.46 7.94
N GLN A 222 -2.70 -12.39 8.73
CA GLN A 222 -2.87 -12.39 10.18
C GLN A 222 -2.34 -11.09 10.81
N ALA A 223 -1.21 -10.56 10.29
CA ALA A 223 -0.70 -9.27 10.72
C ALA A 223 -1.71 -8.13 10.52
N ASN A 224 -2.39 -8.08 9.35
CA ASN A 224 -3.42 -7.06 9.09
C ASN A 224 -4.65 -7.18 10.01
N LEU A 225 -4.95 -8.38 10.48
CA LEU A 225 -6.14 -8.65 11.29
C LEU A 225 -5.91 -8.43 12.79
N LEU A 226 -4.67 -8.47 13.25
CA LEU A 226 -4.33 -8.11 14.63
C LEU A 226 -4.26 -6.59 14.76
N PHE A 227 -5.37 -5.89 14.50
CA PHE A 227 -5.45 -4.43 14.36
C PHE A 227 -5.70 -3.67 15.67
N GLU A 228 -5.57 -4.32 16.83
CA GLU A 228 -5.69 -3.63 18.11
C GLU A 228 -4.58 -2.60 18.32
N PRO A 229 -4.90 -1.44 18.94
CA PRO A 229 -3.91 -0.40 19.17
C PRO A 229 -3.00 -0.75 20.36
N ILE A 230 -1.69 -0.63 20.12
CA ILE A 230 -0.67 -0.71 21.17
C ILE A 230 0.25 0.51 21.12
N GLN A 231 1.01 0.74 22.15
CA GLN A 231 1.96 1.84 22.24
C GLN A 231 3.16 1.63 21.31
N PHE A 232 3.55 2.65 20.56
CA PHE A 232 4.68 2.61 19.63
C PHE A 232 5.98 3.07 20.31
N GLU A 233 6.99 2.20 20.38
CA GLU A 233 8.34 2.49 20.93
C GLU A 233 8.30 3.20 22.30
N GLY A 234 7.33 2.90 23.15
CA GLY A 234 7.16 3.54 24.46
C GLY A 234 6.68 5.00 24.41
N LEU A 235 6.35 5.53 23.25
CA LEU A 235 5.88 6.90 23.07
C LEU A 235 4.35 7.00 23.23
N ASP A 236 3.84 8.22 23.47
CA ASP A 236 2.40 8.50 23.54
C ASP A 236 1.78 8.56 22.11
N VAL A 237 1.94 7.48 21.38
CA VAL A 237 1.41 7.25 20.04
C VAL A 237 0.98 5.79 19.95
N LEU A 238 -0.21 5.53 19.38
CA LEU A 238 -0.72 4.18 19.21
C LEU A 238 -0.48 3.70 17.78
N VAL A 239 -0.12 2.43 17.68
CA VAL A 239 0.15 1.75 16.41
C VAL A 239 -0.62 0.43 16.31
N HIS A 240 -0.90 0.01 15.10
CA HIS A 240 -1.49 -1.28 14.74
C HIS A 240 -0.57 -2.43 15.17
N ARG A 241 -1.00 -3.24 16.14
CA ARG A 241 -0.19 -4.27 16.81
C ARG A 241 0.47 -5.23 15.83
N GLY A 242 -0.31 -5.91 14.99
CA GLY A 242 0.22 -6.96 14.12
C GLY A 242 1.26 -6.43 13.12
N ILE A 243 1.03 -5.25 12.54
CA ILE A 243 1.99 -4.64 11.60
C ILE A 243 3.26 -4.21 12.33
N TYR A 244 3.14 -3.72 13.55
CA TYR A 244 4.31 -3.36 14.36
C TYR A 244 5.12 -4.58 14.80
N GLU A 245 4.48 -5.71 15.15
CA GLU A 245 5.21 -6.94 15.47
C GLU A 245 6.03 -7.44 14.26
N VAL A 246 5.46 -7.43 13.05
CA VAL A 246 6.21 -7.75 11.83
C VAL A 246 7.37 -6.78 11.63
N ALA A 247 7.15 -5.47 11.83
CA ALA A 247 8.20 -4.47 11.70
C ALA A 247 9.36 -4.70 12.66
N LYS A 248 9.11 -5.14 13.89
CA LYS A 248 10.16 -5.48 14.85
C LYS A 248 11.03 -6.66 14.39
N GLY A 249 10.41 -7.71 13.84
CA GLY A 249 11.13 -8.85 13.27
C GLY A 249 11.98 -8.46 12.05
N MET A 250 11.40 -7.69 11.11
CA MET A 250 12.10 -7.21 9.93
C MET A 250 13.23 -6.23 10.26
N TYR A 251 13.04 -5.40 11.29
CA TYR A 251 14.07 -4.48 11.77
C TYR A 251 15.37 -5.21 12.09
N GLN A 252 15.28 -6.33 12.81
CA GLN A 252 16.44 -7.14 13.17
C GLN A 252 17.14 -7.73 11.94
N GLN A 253 16.38 -8.11 10.91
CA GLN A 253 16.94 -8.63 9.65
C GLN A 253 17.66 -7.55 8.84
N MET A 254 17.15 -6.31 8.83
CA MET A 254 17.68 -5.23 7.99
C MET A 254 18.76 -4.40 8.65
N LEU A 255 18.83 -4.38 9.98
CA LEU A 255 19.75 -3.55 10.75
C LEU A 255 21.22 -3.76 10.38
N PRO A 256 21.73 -5.00 10.18
CA PRO A 256 23.12 -5.21 9.74
C PRO A 256 23.44 -4.53 8.41
N GLU A 257 22.53 -4.62 7.44
CA GLU A 257 22.70 -4.02 6.12
C GLU A 257 22.64 -2.48 6.17
N ILE A 258 21.83 -1.94 7.10
CA ILE A 258 21.75 -0.49 7.34
C ILE A 258 23.07 0.01 7.91
N LYS A 259 23.59 -0.62 8.97
CA LYS A 259 24.85 -0.26 9.62
C LYS A 259 26.03 -0.33 8.64
N ALA A 260 26.15 -1.43 7.89
CA ALA A 260 27.20 -1.59 6.90
C ALA A 260 27.18 -0.49 5.81
N HIS A 261 25.99 -0.03 5.40
CA HIS A 261 25.90 1.06 4.43
C HIS A 261 26.30 2.41 5.02
N LEU A 262 25.82 2.72 6.24
CA LEU A 262 26.18 3.96 6.94
C LEU A 262 27.69 4.03 7.22
N GLU A 263 28.29 2.93 7.66
CA GLU A 263 29.73 2.83 7.91
C GLU A 263 30.56 2.99 6.62
N SER A 264 30.10 2.39 5.51
CA SER A 264 30.87 2.41 4.25
C SER A 264 30.82 3.75 3.50
N HIS A 265 29.77 4.56 3.68
CA HIS A 265 29.55 5.81 2.95
C HIS A 265 29.58 7.06 3.85
N GLY A 266 29.63 6.89 5.18
CA GLY A 266 29.67 7.99 6.14
C GLY A 266 28.54 9.00 5.94
N ASP A 267 28.88 10.29 5.95
CA ASP A 267 27.92 11.40 5.82
C ASP A 267 27.19 11.45 4.47
N SER A 268 27.72 10.79 3.43
CA SER A 268 27.06 10.70 2.12
C SER A 268 26.00 9.60 2.05
N ALA A 269 25.98 8.68 3.03
CA ALA A 269 25.05 7.56 3.07
C ALA A 269 23.60 8.03 3.18
N THR A 270 22.75 7.57 2.27
CA THR A 270 21.31 7.79 2.38
C THR A 270 20.52 6.48 2.28
N LEU A 271 19.42 6.41 3.00
CA LEU A 271 18.52 5.26 3.09
C LEU A 271 17.13 5.67 2.63
N ARG A 272 16.51 4.88 1.77
CA ARG A 272 15.14 5.09 1.33
C ARG A 272 14.31 3.82 1.51
N PHE A 273 13.21 3.96 2.24
CA PHE A 273 12.23 2.90 2.45
C PHE A 273 11.03 3.11 1.55
N THR A 274 10.54 2.04 0.93
CA THR A 274 9.36 2.07 0.07
C THR A 274 8.66 0.71 0.09
N GLY A 275 7.37 0.71 -0.14
CA GLY A 275 6.58 -0.52 -0.19
C GLY A 275 5.15 -0.27 -0.67
N HIS A 276 4.46 -1.36 -0.97
CA HIS A 276 3.07 -1.38 -1.38
C HIS A 276 2.22 -2.08 -0.33
N SER A 277 0.98 -1.61 -0.13
CA SER A 277 0.05 -2.22 0.80
C SER A 277 0.65 -2.34 2.22
N LEU A 278 0.61 -3.50 2.86
CA LEU A 278 1.28 -3.78 4.13
C LEU A 278 2.76 -3.39 4.10
N GLY A 279 3.48 -3.69 3.01
CA GLY A 279 4.89 -3.38 2.87
C GLY A 279 5.21 -1.89 2.98
N GLY A 280 4.30 -1.00 2.57
CA GLY A 280 4.48 0.43 2.75
C GLY A 280 4.31 0.86 4.20
N SER A 281 3.38 0.26 4.95
CA SER A 281 3.25 0.48 6.39
C SER A 281 4.47 -0.02 7.16
N LEU A 282 5.03 -1.16 6.77
CA LEU A 282 6.28 -1.68 7.33
C LEU A 282 7.47 -0.77 7.02
N ALA A 283 7.58 -0.26 5.78
CA ALA A 283 8.60 0.70 5.38
C ALA A 283 8.56 1.97 6.24
N LEU A 284 7.36 2.47 6.54
CA LEU A 284 7.16 3.61 7.43
C LEU A 284 7.64 3.32 8.86
N LEU A 285 7.21 2.19 9.44
CA LEU A 285 7.60 1.83 10.81
C LEU A 285 9.10 1.64 10.96
N LEU A 286 9.74 0.94 10.01
CA LEU A 286 11.19 0.71 10.01
C LEU A 286 11.96 2.04 9.98
N ASN A 287 11.55 2.98 9.12
CA ASN A 287 12.16 4.30 9.05
C ASN A 287 12.05 5.07 10.38
N LEU A 288 10.85 5.10 10.98
CA LEU A 288 10.62 5.77 12.27
C LEU A 288 11.38 5.09 13.42
N MET A 289 11.42 3.75 13.45
CA MET A 289 12.16 3.00 14.47
C MET A 289 13.66 3.30 14.42
N LEU A 290 14.25 3.47 13.24
CA LEU A 290 15.65 3.84 13.09
C LEU A 290 15.95 5.21 13.71
N ILE A 291 15.08 6.18 13.50
CA ILE A 291 15.22 7.53 14.10
C ILE A 291 15.06 7.46 15.62
N ILE A 292 13.99 6.82 16.09
CA ILE A 292 13.66 6.77 17.53
C ILE A 292 14.72 6.01 18.32
N ARG A 293 15.28 4.96 17.76
CA ARG A 293 16.33 4.14 18.38
C ARG A 293 17.74 4.71 18.21
N GLY A 294 17.89 5.81 17.45
CA GLY A 294 19.20 6.45 17.21
C GLY A 294 20.16 5.64 16.35
N GLU A 295 19.65 4.67 15.55
CA GLU A 295 20.50 3.81 14.72
C GLU A 295 20.88 4.45 13.36
N ALA A 296 20.16 5.47 12.96
CA ALA A 296 20.46 6.28 11.78
C ALA A 296 20.11 7.75 12.03
N PRO A 297 20.98 8.70 11.62
CA PRO A 297 20.66 10.12 11.73
C PRO A 297 19.51 10.47 10.78
N ALA A 298 18.65 11.40 11.20
CA ALA A 298 17.50 11.83 10.39
C ALA A 298 17.93 12.38 9.02
N SER A 299 19.14 12.96 8.91
CA SER A 299 19.72 13.47 7.66
C SER A 299 20.00 12.39 6.62
N SER A 300 20.32 11.16 7.04
CA SER A 300 20.52 10.04 6.13
C SER A 300 19.22 9.35 5.70
N LEU A 301 18.08 9.66 6.34
CA LEU A 301 16.80 9.03 6.06
C LEU A 301 15.99 9.88 5.07
N LEU A 302 15.94 9.43 3.82
CA LEU A 302 15.12 10.06 2.79
C LEU A 302 13.63 9.81 3.04
N PRO A 303 12.73 10.70 2.53
CA PRO A 303 11.30 10.52 2.70
C PRO A 303 10.81 9.13 2.29
N VAL A 304 9.98 8.54 3.14
CA VAL A 304 9.31 7.25 2.85
C VAL A 304 8.25 7.45 1.79
N ILE A 305 8.24 6.59 0.77
CA ILE A 305 7.23 6.63 -0.31
C ILE A 305 6.45 5.32 -0.27
N THR A 306 5.13 5.40 -0.08
CA THR A 306 4.26 4.23 0.03
C THR A 306 3.16 4.24 -1.04
N PHE A 307 2.71 3.07 -1.45
CA PHE A 307 1.65 2.89 -2.44
C PHE A 307 0.52 2.06 -1.84
N GLY A 308 -0.70 2.59 -1.81
CA GLY A 308 -1.87 1.84 -1.35
C GLY A 308 -1.77 1.32 0.08
N SER A 309 -0.99 1.96 0.95
CA SER A 309 -0.72 1.46 2.30
C SER A 309 -1.82 1.86 3.28
N PRO A 310 -2.24 0.97 4.19
CA PRO A 310 -3.21 1.30 5.21
C PRO A 310 -2.64 2.32 6.21
N SER A 311 -3.51 3.17 6.77
CA SER A 311 -3.18 4.01 7.91
C SER A 311 -3.05 3.14 9.17
N ILE A 312 -1.96 3.28 9.92
CA ILE A 312 -1.61 2.38 11.02
C ILE A 312 -1.29 3.07 12.35
N MET A 313 -1.37 4.40 12.39
CA MET A 313 -1.01 5.18 13.59
C MET A 313 -2.13 6.10 14.04
N CYS A 314 -2.28 6.27 15.35
CA CYS A 314 -3.04 7.33 15.97
C CYS A 314 -2.05 8.31 16.63
N GLY A 315 -2.01 9.54 16.12
CA GLY A 315 -1.03 10.54 16.57
C GLY A 315 0.24 10.63 15.71
N GLY A 316 0.26 10.03 14.50
CA GLY A 316 1.43 9.97 13.65
C GLY A 316 1.97 11.35 13.21
N ASP A 317 1.11 12.31 12.83
CA ASP A 317 1.57 13.67 12.46
C ASP A 317 2.20 14.40 13.66
N SER A 318 1.68 14.20 14.88
CA SER A 318 2.28 14.70 16.12
C SER A 318 3.65 14.06 16.40
N LEU A 319 3.79 12.78 16.08
CA LEU A 319 5.08 12.08 16.19
C LEU A 319 6.11 12.66 15.22
N LEU A 320 5.76 12.90 13.95
CA LEU A 320 6.67 13.56 13.01
C LEU A 320 7.16 14.90 13.55
N HIS A 321 6.26 15.73 14.07
CA HIS A 321 6.62 17.01 14.65
C HIS A 321 7.58 16.87 15.85
N LYS A 322 7.30 15.91 16.77
CA LYS A 322 8.18 15.63 17.91
C LYS A 322 9.58 15.16 17.50
N LEU A 323 9.69 14.46 16.37
CA LEU A 323 10.96 14.01 15.81
C LEU A 323 11.66 15.08 14.94
N GLY A 324 11.11 16.29 14.84
CA GLY A 324 11.65 17.35 13.99
C GLY A 324 11.49 17.08 12.49
N LEU A 325 10.59 16.20 12.11
CA LEU A 325 10.33 15.82 10.73
C LEU A 325 9.15 16.58 10.14
N THR A 326 9.26 16.95 8.87
CA THR A 326 8.15 17.55 8.14
C THR A 326 7.14 16.49 7.70
N ARG A 327 5.89 16.88 7.44
CA ARG A 327 4.88 15.96 6.86
C ARG A 327 5.33 15.36 5.52
N SER A 328 6.21 16.05 4.77
CA SER A 328 6.76 15.53 3.52
C SER A 328 7.73 14.35 3.69
N HIS A 329 8.16 14.05 4.91
CA HIS A 329 8.96 12.86 5.21
C HIS A 329 8.20 11.56 4.94
N VAL A 330 6.86 11.60 5.00
CA VAL A 330 5.98 10.49 4.64
C VAL A 330 5.13 10.90 3.44
N GLN A 331 5.24 10.16 2.33
CA GLN A 331 4.53 10.42 1.08
C GLN A 331 3.68 9.20 0.73
N ALA A 332 2.40 9.26 1.08
CA ALA A 332 1.45 8.17 0.89
C ALA A 332 0.69 8.36 -0.43
N ILE A 333 1.03 7.57 -1.45
CA ILE A 333 0.35 7.57 -2.75
C ILE A 333 -0.83 6.61 -2.69
N THR A 334 -2.03 7.15 -2.87
CA THR A 334 -3.30 6.43 -2.79
C THR A 334 -4.04 6.56 -4.11
N MET A 335 -4.36 5.45 -4.76
CA MET A 335 -5.29 5.47 -5.89
C MET A 335 -6.67 5.89 -5.41
N HIS A 336 -7.35 6.70 -6.21
CA HIS A 336 -8.56 7.42 -5.79
C HIS A 336 -9.72 6.54 -5.32
N ARG A 337 -9.76 5.26 -5.67
CA ARG A 337 -10.78 4.27 -5.25
C ARG A 337 -10.22 3.10 -4.45
N ASP A 338 -8.91 3.07 -4.19
CA ASP A 338 -8.30 2.01 -3.40
C ASP A 338 -8.89 1.97 -1.98
N ILE A 339 -9.42 0.81 -1.59
CA ILE A 339 -10.06 0.62 -0.28
C ILE A 339 -9.05 0.42 0.85
N VAL A 340 -7.84 -0.09 0.57
CA VAL A 340 -6.86 -0.47 1.60
C VAL A 340 -6.37 0.73 2.40
N PRO A 341 -5.95 1.87 1.81
CA PRO A 341 -5.59 3.07 2.56
C PRO A 341 -6.73 3.63 3.40
N ARG A 342 -7.98 3.30 3.03
CA ARG A 342 -9.21 3.77 3.67
C ARG A 342 -9.68 2.85 4.80
N ALA A 343 -9.30 1.56 4.76
CA ALA A 343 -9.84 0.52 5.64
C ALA A 343 -9.82 0.88 7.12
N PHE A 344 -8.74 1.51 7.62
CA PHE A 344 -8.64 1.90 9.02
C PHE A 344 -8.87 3.40 9.26
N SER A 345 -9.04 4.18 8.21
CA SER A 345 -9.15 5.65 8.27
C SER A 345 -10.47 6.23 7.78
N CYS A 346 -11.42 5.39 7.35
CA CYS A 346 -12.79 5.81 7.09
C CYS A 346 -13.61 5.93 8.39
N HIS A 347 -14.73 6.63 8.32
CA HIS A 347 -15.66 6.77 9.44
C HIS A 347 -16.48 5.50 9.61
N TYR A 348 -16.31 4.85 10.74
CA TYR A 348 -17.13 3.68 11.08
C TYR A 348 -18.47 4.09 11.72
N PRO A 349 -19.56 3.35 11.43
CA PRO A 349 -20.83 3.52 12.14
C PRO A 349 -20.68 3.34 13.66
N ASP A 350 -21.48 4.05 14.44
CA ASP A 350 -21.39 4.05 15.92
C ASP A 350 -21.53 2.66 16.55
N HIS A 351 -22.30 1.76 15.94
CA HIS A 351 -22.43 0.39 16.42
C HIS A 351 -21.11 -0.40 16.29
N VAL A 352 -20.32 -0.19 15.21
CA VAL A 352 -19.01 -0.84 15.05
C VAL A 352 -18.04 -0.38 16.15
N ALA A 353 -18.01 0.94 16.41
CA ALA A 353 -17.20 1.48 17.50
C ALA A 353 -17.59 0.92 18.87
N LYS A 354 -18.90 0.77 19.13
CA LYS A 354 -19.42 0.16 20.38
C LYS A 354 -18.96 -1.30 20.53
N ILE A 355 -19.02 -2.08 19.45
CA ILE A 355 -18.60 -3.49 19.47
C ILE A 355 -17.10 -3.61 19.70
N LEU A 356 -16.27 -2.86 18.98
CA LEU A 356 -14.82 -2.88 19.18
C LEU A 356 -14.45 -2.58 20.63
N LYS A 357 -15.10 -1.59 21.27
CA LYS A 357 -14.92 -1.27 22.69
C LYS A 357 -15.41 -2.36 23.65
N ALA A 358 -16.44 -3.11 23.25
CA ALA A 358 -16.96 -4.22 24.07
C ALA A 358 -16.09 -5.46 23.99
N VAL A 359 -15.56 -5.77 22.81
CA VAL A 359 -14.74 -6.98 22.53
C VAL A 359 -13.31 -6.83 23.04
N ASN A 360 -12.73 -5.63 22.94
CA ASN A 360 -11.33 -5.41 23.29
C ASN A 360 -11.14 -4.09 24.08
N HIS A 361 -10.54 -4.19 25.27
CA HIS A 361 -10.34 -3.04 26.15
C HIS A 361 -9.38 -1.98 25.56
N ASN A 362 -8.45 -2.36 24.68
CA ASN A 362 -7.51 -1.44 24.03
C ASN A 362 -8.23 -0.36 23.18
N PHE A 363 -9.44 -0.67 22.66
CA PHE A 363 -10.24 0.31 21.94
C PHE A 363 -11.01 1.28 22.84
N ARG A 364 -11.17 1.00 24.13
CA ARG A 364 -11.96 1.85 25.05
C ARG A 364 -11.36 3.25 25.22
N ARG A 365 -10.04 3.37 25.17
CA ARG A 365 -9.30 4.64 25.31
C ARG A 365 -8.63 5.11 24.02
N HIS A 366 -9.01 4.54 22.88
CA HIS A 366 -8.40 4.86 21.59
C HIS A 366 -8.81 6.27 21.11
N PRO A 367 -7.89 7.27 21.07
CA PRO A 367 -8.24 8.66 20.80
C PRO A 367 -8.87 8.87 19.42
N CYS A 368 -8.37 8.20 18.38
CA CYS A 368 -8.90 8.31 17.03
C CYS A 368 -10.33 7.78 16.93
N LEU A 369 -10.64 6.64 17.59
CA LEU A 369 -11.97 6.06 17.60
C LEU A 369 -12.96 6.91 18.41
N MET A 370 -12.49 7.55 19.48
CA MET A 370 -13.33 8.40 20.32
C MET A 370 -13.61 9.76 19.70
N LYS A 371 -12.59 10.40 19.12
CA LYS A 371 -12.70 11.77 18.61
C LYS A 371 -13.15 11.84 17.15
N GLN A 372 -12.69 10.90 16.31
CA GLN A 372 -12.83 10.97 14.85
C GLN A 372 -13.60 9.78 14.26
N LYS A 373 -14.02 8.79 15.07
CA LYS A 373 -14.73 7.58 14.63
C LYS A 373 -13.97 6.74 13.60
N LEU A 374 -12.65 6.82 13.59
CA LEU A 374 -11.74 6.03 12.75
C LEU A 374 -10.76 5.24 13.61
N LEU A 375 -10.16 4.19 13.05
CA LEU A 375 -9.21 3.35 13.79
C LEU A 375 -7.81 3.98 13.82
N TYR A 376 -7.29 4.36 12.66
CA TYR A 376 -5.99 4.99 12.52
C TYR A 376 -6.07 6.19 11.58
N ALA A 377 -5.38 7.27 11.93
CA ALA A 377 -5.37 8.49 11.14
C ALA A 377 -4.35 8.42 10.01
N PRO A 378 -4.65 8.97 8.83
CA PRO A 378 -3.64 9.17 7.79
C PRO A 378 -2.51 10.06 8.30
N MET A 379 -1.27 9.67 8.01
CA MET A 379 -0.05 10.33 8.45
C MET A 379 0.72 10.90 7.27
N GLY A 380 1.33 12.06 7.46
CA GLY A 380 2.17 12.69 6.46
C GLY A 380 1.40 13.34 5.31
N ARG A 381 2.03 13.34 4.13
CA ARG A 381 1.50 13.95 2.91
C ARG A 381 0.75 12.93 2.09
N LEU A 382 -0.55 13.15 1.90
CA LEU A 382 -1.38 12.35 1.00
C LEU A 382 -1.14 12.78 -0.45
N LEU A 383 -0.89 11.81 -1.33
CA LEU A 383 -0.86 11.98 -2.78
C LEU A 383 -1.97 11.16 -3.40
N ILE A 384 -2.81 11.81 -4.21
CA ILE A 384 -3.97 11.17 -4.84
C ILE A 384 -3.65 10.86 -6.30
N LEU A 385 -3.66 9.59 -6.65
CA LEU A 385 -3.48 9.09 -8.00
C LEU A 385 -4.84 8.80 -8.64
N GLN A 386 -5.17 9.53 -9.69
CA GLN A 386 -6.34 9.26 -10.54
C GLN A 386 -5.86 8.68 -11.87
N PRO A 387 -6.23 7.45 -12.22
CA PRO A 387 -5.92 6.83 -13.51
C PRO A 387 -6.77 7.40 -14.64
N GLU A 388 -6.60 6.90 -15.84
CA GLU A 388 -7.46 7.19 -16.98
C GLU A 388 -8.88 6.62 -16.80
N ASP A 389 -9.91 7.24 -17.36
CA ASP A 389 -11.32 6.86 -17.20
C ASP A 389 -11.62 5.45 -17.66
N GLU A 390 -10.94 5.01 -18.70
CA GLU A 390 -11.07 3.66 -19.26
C GLU A 390 -10.63 2.58 -18.24
N PHE A 391 -9.74 2.97 -17.31
CA PHE A 391 -9.24 2.05 -16.31
C PHE A 391 -10.10 2.03 -15.03
N SER A 392 -10.52 3.19 -14.54
CA SER A 392 -11.33 3.30 -13.31
C SER A 392 -12.16 4.58 -13.35
N PRO A 393 -13.46 4.55 -12.98
CA PRO A 393 -14.34 5.71 -13.02
C PRO A 393 -13.77 6.90 -12.24
N HIS A 394 -13.90 8.10 -12.77
CA HIS A 394 -13.45 9.33 -12.13
C HIS A 394 -14.07 9.55 -10.76
N HIS A 395 -13.26 10.09 -9.86
CA HIS A 395 -13.75 10.55 -8.56
C HIS A 395 -14.43 11.92 -8.69
N HIS A 396 -15.60 12.07 -8.07
CA HIS A 396 -16.40 13.31 -8.20
C HIS A 396 -15.72 14.56 -7.63
N LEU A 397 -14.83 14.42 -6.64
CA LEU A 397 -14.06 15.52 -6.03
C LEU A 397 -12.80 15.91 -6.81
N LEU A 398 -12.32 15.05 -7.74
CA LEU A 398 -11.05 15.29 -8.44
C LEU A 398 -11.26 16.01 -9.77
N PRO A 399 -10.23 16.73 -10.26
CA PRO A 399 -10.24 17.28 -11.62
C PRO A 399 -10.44 16.18 -12.65
N PRO A 400 -11.06 16.48 -13.80
CA PRO A 400 -11.25 15.50 -14.88
C PRO A 400 -9.89 15.07 -15.46
N GLY A 401 -9.83 13.83 -15.95
CA GLY A 401 -8.64 13.22 -16.55
C GLY A 401 -7.67 12.64 -15.55
N SER A 402 -6.67 11.89 -16.06
CA SER A 402 -5.66 11.27 -15.22
C SER A 402 -4.70 12.28 -14.59
N GLY A 403 -4.24 12.00 -13.38
CA GLY A 403 -3.31 12.87 -12.68
C GLY A 403 -2.79 12.30 -11.37
N LEU A 404 -1.69 12.88 -10.90
CA LEU A 404 -1.17 12.66 -9.57
C LEU A 404 -1.08 14.00 -8.85
N TYR A 405 -1.75 14.09 -7.72
CA TYR A 405 -1.96 15.35 -7.01
C TYR A 405 -1.43 15.24 -5.58
N ILE A 406 -0.71 16.25 -5.12
CA ILE A 406 -0.37 16.44 -3.72
C ILE A 406 -1.55 17.14 -3.05
N PHE A 407 -2.06 16.57 -1.99
CA PHE A 407 -3.13 17.12 -1.18
C PHE A 407 -2.56 18.05 -0.10
N GLY A 408 -3.19 19.23 0.11
CA GLY A 408 -2.81 20.15 1.18
C GLY A 408 -1.81 21.23 0.76
N ASN A 409 -2.00 21.87 -0.40
CA ASN A 409 -1.11 22.91 -0.92
C ASN A 409 -1.41 24.32 -0.37
N SER A 410 -1.98 24.47 0.83
CA SER A 410 -2.17 25.81 1.38
C SER A 410 -0.92 26.30 2.11
N SER A 411 -0.45 27.48 1.73
CA SER A 411 0.71 28.17 2.31
C SER A 411 0.39 28.93 3.62
N THR A 412 -0.78 28.72 4.20
CA THR A 412 -1.22 29.42 5.41
C THR A 412 -1.27 28.47 6.60
N ASP A 413 -0.39 28.70 7.57
CA ASP A 413 -0.31 28.01 8.87
C ASP A 413 -1.41 28.47 9.86
N SER A 414 -2.64 28.70 9.39
CA SER A 414 -3.74 29.04 10.28
C SER A 414 -4.49 27.77 10.72
N ASP A 415 -4.97 27.77 11.97
CA ASP A 415 -5.78 26.68 12.54
C ASP A 415 -7.01 26.36 11.66
N ASP A 416 -7.59 27.36 11.01
CA ASP A 416 -8.73 27.17 10.11
C ASP A 416 -8.34 26.44 8.82
N SER A 417 -7.13 26.67 8.29
CA SER A 417 -6.59 25.92 7.14
C SER A 417 -6.37 24.45 7.48
N GLU A 418 -5.85 24.15 8.67
CA GLU A 418 -5.64 22.75 9.11
C GLU A 418 -6.98 22.03 9.29
N ARG A 419 -7.98 22.69 9.89
CA ARG A 419 -9.34 22.12 10.02
C ARG A 419 -9.99 21.87 8.66
N LEU A 420 -9.83 22.80 7.70
CA LEU A 420 -10.31 22.65 6.34
C LEU A 420 -9.66 21.45 5.64
N LEU A 421 -8.35 21.31 5.75
CA LEU A 421 -7.60 20.19 5.18
C LEU A 421 -8.01 18.87 5.81
N GLN A 422 -8.21 18.81 7.13
CA GLN A 422 -8.68 17.61 7.80
C GLN A 422 -10.09 17.22 7.34
N ALA A 423 -11.00 18.18 7.20
CA ALA A 423 -12.35 17.94 6.71
C ALA A 423 -12.35 17.47 5.24
N ALA A 424 -11.54 18.07 4.37
CA ALA A 424 -11.41 17.67 2.98
C ALA A 424 -10.77 16.29 2.82
N ARG A 425 -9.73 15.98 3.62
CA ARG A 425 -9.13 14.64 3.68
C ARG A 425 -10.15 13.60 4.09
N SER A 426 -10.95 13.89 5.12
CA SER A 426 -12.03 13.02 5.57
C SER A 426 -13.09 12.82 4.48
N ALA A 427 -13.50 13.87 3.77
CA ALA A 427 -14.43 13.77 2.65
C ALA A 427 -13.91 12.84 1.55
N PHE A 428 -12.64 12.98 1.17
CA PHE A 428 -12.00 12.12 0.16
C PHE A 428 -11.91 10.66 0.61
N ILE A 429 -11.48 10.38 1.85
CA ILE A 429 -11.32 9.01 2.37
C ILE A 429 -12.66 8.30 2.48
N ASN A 430 -13.74 9.02 2.79
CA ASN A 430 -15.08 8.46 2.94
C ASN A 430 -15.89 8.44 1.62
N SER A 431 -15.31 8.81 0.50
CA SER A 431 -15.99 8.81 -0.79
C SER A 431 -15.08 8.25 -1.91
N PRO A 432 -15.44 7.11 -2.54
CA PRO A 432 -16.46 6.18 -2.07
C PRO A 432 -16.08 5.54 -0.73
N HIS A 433 -17.06 5.23 0.08
CA HIS A 433 -16.80 4.54 1.34
C HIS A 433 -16.42 3.08 1.08
N PRO A 434 -15.44 2.48 1.82
CA PRO A 434 -15.05 1.08 1.62
C PRO A 434 -16.22 0.10 1.65
N LEU A 435 -17.18 0.28 2.55
CA LEU A 435 -18.37 -0.57 2.62
C LEU A 435 -19.28 -0.46 1.38
N GLU A 436 -19.32 0.71 0.73
CA GLU A 436 -20.05 0.90 -0.53
C GLU A 436 -19.43 0.06 -1.64
N ILE A 437 -18.11 0.11 -1.80
CA ILE A 437 -17.38 -0.70 -2.78
C ILE A 437 -17.55 -2.19 -2.46
N LEU A 438 -17.38 -2.59 -1.20
CA LEU A 438 -17.46 -3.99 -0.77
C LEU A 438 -18.87 -4.58 -0.84
N SER A 439 -19.93 -3.76 -0.89
CA SER A 439 -21.30 -4.22 -1.08
C SER A 439 -21.63 -4.60 -2.52
N ASP A 440 -20.84 -4.12 -3.48
CA ASP A 440 -20.99 -4.45 -4.89
C ASP A 440 -20.34 -5.81 -5.20
N ARG A 441 -21.15 -6.77 -5.70
CA ARG A 441 -20.65 -8.11 -6.07
C ARG A 441 -19.63 -8.07 -7.22
N THR A 442 -19.69 -7.08 -8.08
CA THR A 442 -18.76 -6.90 -9.21
C THR A 442 -17.39 -6.37 -8.77
N ALA A 443 -17.30 -5.88 -7.53
CA ALA A 443 -16.03 -5.41 -6.98
C ALA A 443 -15.01 -6.52 -6.71
N TYR A 444 -15.45 -7.78 -6.70
CA TYR A 444 -14.62 -8.95 -6.38
C TYR A 444 -14.16 -9.68 -7.64
N GLY A 445 -13.09 -10.48 -7.48
CA GLY A 445 -12.45 -11.22 -8.56
C GLY A 445 -11.21 -10.51 -9.12
N SER A 446 -10.52 -11.19 -10.05
CA SER A 446 -9.26 -10.68 -10.64
C SER A 446 -9.41 -9.37 -11.40
N GLU A 447 -10.60 -9.11 -11.94
CA GLU A 447 -10.94 -7.89 -12.68
C GLU A 447 -11.83 -6.93 -11.86
N GLY A 448 -12.17 -7.31 -10.64
CA GLY A 448 -13.01 -6.51 -9.75
C GLY A 448 -12.34 -5.20 -9.32
N ALA A 449 -13.15 -4.21 -8.96
CA ALA A 449 -12.68 -2.88 -8.57
C ALA A 449 -11.68 -2.93 -7.39
N VAL A 450 -11.88 -3.86 -6.45
CA VAL A 450 -11.02 -4.03 -5.27
C VAL A 450 -9.60 -4.42 -5.68
N SER A 451 -9.44 -5.48 -6.50
CA SER A 451 -8.14 -5.92 -6.99
C SER A 451 -7.52 -4.90 -7.94
N ARG A 452 -8.29 -4.41 -8.92
CA ARG A 452 -7.85 -3.44 -9.92
C ARG A 452 -7.29 -2.17 -9.30
N ASP A 453 -8.01 -1.57 -8.34
CA ASP A 453 -7.66 -0.27 -7.77
C ASP A 453 -6.58 -0.38 -6.67
N HIS A 454 -6.27 -1.60 -6.20
CA HIS A 454 -5.21 -1.86 -5.20
C HIS A 454 -3.94 -2.49 -5.79
N ASP A 455 -4.00 -3.20 -6.92
CA ASP A 455 -2.82 -3.90 -7.47
C ASP A 455 -1.64 -2.96 -7.74
N MET A 456 -0.42 -3.40 -7.38
CA MET A 456 0.80 -2.62 -7.59
C MET A 456 1.11 -2.34 -9.08
N ARG A 457 0.70 -3.24 -9.99
CA ARG A 457 0.84 -3.03 -11.44
C ARG A 457 -0.04 -1.89 -11.91
N SER A 458 -1.24 -1.77 -11.34
CA SER A 458 -2.18 -0.68 -11.59
C SER A 458 -1.61 0.66 -11.15
N TYR A 459 -1.01 0.74 -9.97
CA TYR A 459 -0.27 1.91 -9.51
C TYR A 459 0.87 2.28 -10.46
N LEU A 460 1.71 1.31 -10.85
CA LEU A 460 2.83 1.53 -11.77
C LEU A 460 2.36 2.02 -13.14
N THR A 461 1.31 1.42 -13.69
CA THR A 461 0.75 1.79 -15.00
C THR A 461 0.18 3.20 -14.97
N SER A 462 -0.57 3.54 -13.93
CA SER A 462 -1.18 4.86 -13.75
C SER A 462 -0.13 5.96 -13.54
N VAL A 463 0.91 5.73 -12.73
CA VAL A 463 2.00 6.70 -12.58
C VAL A 463 2.77 6.89 -13.89
N ARG A 464 2.99 5.81 -14.67
CA ARG A 464 3.60 5.91 -16.00
C ARG A 464 2.73 6.68 -16.99
N ALA A 465 1.41 6.54 -16.92
CA ALA A 465 0.47 7.31 -17.73
C ALA A 465 0.57 8.82 -17.41
N VAL A 466 0.62 9.18 -16.13
CA VAL A 466 0.85 10.57 -15.69
C VAL A 466 2.17 11.11 -16.24
N ILE A 467 3.27 10.37 -16.17
CA ILE A 467 4.58 10.79 -16.71
C ILE A 467 4.47 11.01 -18.22
N ARG A 468 3.83 10.10 -18.97
CA ARG A 468 3.64 10.23 -20.42
C ARG A 468 2.83 11.48 -20.76
N HIS A 469 1.75 11.72 -20.05
CA HIS A 469 0.90 12.89 -20.25
C HIS A 469 1.67 14.20 -19.99
N GLU A 470 2.41 14.31 -18.88
CA GLU A 470 3.26 15.48 -18.60
C GLU A 470 4.31 15.73 -19.70
N LEU A 471 4.94 14.68 -20.22
CA LEU A 471 5.91 14.80 -21.32
C LEU A 471 5.24 15.29 -22.61
N ILE A 472 4.02 14.85 -22.92
CA ILE A 472 3.25 15.32 -24.07
C ILE A 472 2.92 16.81 -23.92
N LEU A 473 2.47 17.24 -22.73
CA LEU A 473 2.17 18.64 -22.43
C LEU A 473 3.41 19.54 -22.60
N ILE A 474 4.54 19.12 -22.01
CA ILE A 474 5.81 19.87 -22.13
C ILE A 474 6.23 19.98 -23.60
N ARG A 475 6.13 18.90 -24.38
CA ARG A 475 6.44 18.91 -25.82
C ARG A 475 5.50 19.82 -26.60
N LYS A 476 4.21 19.82 -26.26
CA LYS A 476 3.21 20.72 -26.89
C LYS A 476 3.56 22.18 -26.64
N VAL A 477 3.76 22.56 -25.38
CA VAL A 477 4.16 23.93 -24.99
C VAL A 477 5.46 24.37 -25.68
N LYS A 478 6.47 23.46 -25.74
CA LYS A 478 7.74 23.76 -26.43
C LYS A 478 7.53 23.99 -27.92
N ARG A 479 6.68 23.19 -28.59
CA ARG A 479 6.37 23.38 -30.03
C ARG A 479 5.62 24.70 -30.24
N GLU A 480 4.65 25.03 -29.41
CA GLU A 480 3.92 26.30 -29.51
C GLU A 480 4.84 27.51 -29.32
N ARG A 481 5.74 27.44 -28.32
CA ARG A 481 6.77 28.48 -28.13
C ARG A 481 7.70 28.62 -29.32
N CYS A 482 8.14 27.50 -29.91
CA CYS A 482 8.95 27.52 -31.13
C CYS A 482 8.17 28.13 -32.30
N ARG A 483 6.89 27.73 -32.51
CA ARG A 483 6.03 28.31 -33.55
C ARG A 483 5.89 29.81 -33.37
N ARG A 484 5.58 30.30 -32.17
CA ARG A 484 5.46 31.75 -31.90
C ARG A 484 6.77 32.48 -32.23
N LYS A 485 7.94 31.93 -31.89
CA LYS A 485 9.23 32.54 -32.21
C LYS A 485 9.52 32.61 -33.73
N VAL A 486 9.09 31.62 -34.49
CA VAL A 486 9.31 31.56 -35.94
C VAL A 486 8.28 32.41 -36.71
N TRP A 487 7.02 32.39 -36.31
CA TRP A 487 5.92 33.07 -37.03
C TRP A 487 5.74 34.53 -36.64
N TRP A 488 6.09 34.93 -35.43
CA TRP A 488 5.95 36.30 -34.94
C TRP A 488 6.70 37.34 -35.81
N PRO A 489 7.96 37.15 -36.22
CA PRO A 489 8.65 38.08 -37.12
C PRO A 489 7.99 38.17 -38.49
N LEU A 490 7.43 37.09 -38.99
CA LEU A 490 6.73 37.10 -40.31
C LEU A 490 5.41 37.85 -40.23
N LEU A 491 4.68 37.77 -39.12
CA LEU A 491 3.43 38.52 -38.93
C LEU A 491 3.67 40.03 -38.74
N ILE A 492 4.78 40.43 -38.14
CA ILE A 492 5.18 41.86 -38.02
C ILE A 492 5.63 42.41 -39.38
N ALA A 493 6.33 41.60 -40.21
CA ALA A 493 6.77 42.02 -41.52
C ALA A 493 5.61 42.25 -42.49
N VAL A 494 4.51 41.49 -42.38
CA VAL A 494 3.30 41.71 -43.19
C VAL A 494 2.50 42.94 -42.79
N GLY A 495 2.65 43.40 -41.50
CA GLY A 495 1.96 44.61 -41.01
C GLY A 495 2.66 45.94 -41.33
N SER A 496 3.91 45.91 -41.83
CA SER A 496 4.70 47.13 -42.10
C SER A 496 4.55 47.69 -43.51
N ASP A 497 3.82 47.00 -44.42
CA ASP A 497 3.71 47.46 -45.83
C ASP A 497 2.39 48.19 -46.17
N THR A 498 1.51 48.47 -45.19
CA THR A 498 0.21 49.12 -45.44
C THR A 498 0.01 50.48 -44.81
N THR A 499 1.06 51.16 -44.34
CA THR A 499 0.91 52.55 -43.84
C THR A 499 2.02 53.46 -44.31
N LYS A 500 2.04 53.71 -45.63
CA LYS A 500 2.46 55.01 -46.18
C LYS A 500 1.25 55.66 -46.79
N ARG A 501 0.47 56.37 -46.00
CA ARG A 501 -0.26 57.59 -46.36
C ARG A 501 -1.11 58.04 -45.16
N HIS A 502 -0.83 59.31 -44.85
CA HIS A 502 -1.55 60.28 -44.07
C HIS A 502 -1.05 60.57 -42.66
N SER A 503 -0.34 61.65 -42.67
CA SER A 503 -0.09 62.69 -41.70
C SER A 503 -1.06 62.81 -40.53
N GLY A 504 -0.51 63.11 -39.38
CA GLY A 504 -1.07 64.08 -38.50
C GLY A 504 -1.60 63.57 -37.16
N PHE A 505 -1.07 64.19 -36.18
CA PHE A 505 -1.61 64.37 -34.83
C PHE A 505 -1.19 63.45 -33.68
N SER A 506 -0.26 63.98 -32.93
CA SER A 506 -0.33 64.33 -31.50
C SER A 506 -0.30 63.18 -30.48
N SER A 507 0.87 63.13 -29.83
CA SER A 507 1.12 63.07 -28.38
C SER A 507 -0.05 62.67 -27.49
N PHE A 508 0.19 61.75 -26.55
CA PHE A 508 0.14 62.02 -25.11
C PHE A 508 0.32 60.74 -24.26
N PHE A 509 1.21 60.93 -23.26
CA PHE A 509 1.31 60.21 -21.98
C PHE A 509 1.81 58.74 -21.94
N LEU A 510 3.02 58.45 -21.50
CA LEU A 510 3.65 58.54 -20.16
C LEU A 510 2.91 57.82 -19.02
N GLY A 511 3.65 56.96 -18.38
CA GLY A 511 3.44 56.41 -17.04
C GLY A 511 3.96 55.00 -16.93
N GLU A 512 5.22 54.72 -16.65
CA GLU A 512 5.85 54.39 -15.35
C GLU A 512 4.89 53.64 -14.39
N ARG A 513 5.22 52.50 -13.81
CA ARG A 513 6.25 52.14 -12.79
C ARG A 513 6.12 50.67 -12.42
N ASN A 514 7.20 49.94 -12.37
CA ASN A 514 7.86 49.31 -11.20
C ASN A 514 6.96 48.91 -10.03
N GLN A 515 6.79 47.66 -9.76
CA GLN A 515 7.41 46.92 -8.66
C GLN A 515 7.08 45.43 -8.79
#